data_809cea4a4e9cba15de7368962743bd3d
#
_entry.id   809cea4a4e9cba15de7368962743bd3d
#
_cell.length_a   1.000
_cell.length_b   1.000
_cell.length_c   1.000
_cell.angle_alpha   90.00
_cell.angle_beta   90.00
_cell.angle_gamma   90.00
#
_symmetry.space_group_name_H-M   'P 1'
#
loop_
_entity.id
_entity.type
_entity.pdbx_description
1 polymer ?
#
loop_
_entity_poly.entity_id
_entity_poly.type
_entity_poly.pdbx_seq_one_letter_code
_entity_poly.pdbx_strand_id
1 'polypeptide(L)'
;MAFEPVPLQPLERGYLRVLRMRSALGWLIALTVAVAVEVFLHWRTDISPGFVVGAVGLLGVVSIVFLVPRRWRRWGYAFTDRELHVAYGWFTRVYTVVPVSRVQHIDVSQGPIERSADVATLILHTAGTENSLVALSGISRQRAEDIRDVIRGRISDA
;
A
#
# COMPACT_ATOMS: atom_id res chain seq x y z
N MET A 1 1.70 31.38 5.98
CA MET A 1 2.03 30.35 6.98
C MET A 1 2.81 29.27 6.25
N ALA A 2 4.10 29.12 6.52
CA ALA A 2 4.90 28.03 5.97
C ALA A 2 4.41 26.71 6.58
N PHE A 3 4.04 25.77 5.74
CA PHE A 3 3.63 24.43 6.16
C PHE A 3 4.90 23.73 6.66
N GLU A 4 5.08 23.67 7.95
CA GLU A 4 6.18 22.91 8.55
C GLU A 4 5.85 21.41 8.37
N PRO A 5 6.62 20.67 7.59
CA PRO A 5 6.29 19.28 7.33
C PRO A 5 6.48 18.47 8.61
N VAL A 6 5.38 17.93 9.14
CA VAL A 6 5.43 17.00 10.27
C VAL A 6 6.34 15.81 9.88
N PRO A 7 7.32 15.42 10.74
CA PRO A 7 8.19 14.30 10.44
C PRO A 7 7.40 13.01 10.30
N LEU A 8 7.41 12.43 9.10
CA LEU A 8 6.68 11.20 8.80
C LEU A 8 7.45 9.98 9.32
N GLN A 9 6.75 9.10 10.00
CA GLN A 9 7.24 7.78 10.38
C GLN A 9 7.14 6.82 9.19
N PRO A 10 8.15 5.95 8.98
CA PRO A 10 8.07 4.94 7.94
C PRO A 10 7.03 3.87 8.29
N LEU A 11 6.50 3.21 7.26
CA LEU A 11 5.63 2.05 7.43
C LEU A 11 6.42 0.84 7.94
N GLU A 12 5.72 -0.10 8.57
CA GLU A 12 6.32 -1.33 9.10
C GLU A 12 7.03 -2.16 8.02
N ARG A 13 8.14 -2.79 8.38
CA ARG A 13 8.87 -3.69 7.47
C ARG A 13 8.02 -4.89 7.02
N GLY A 14 7.05 -5.30 7.84
CA GLY A 14 6.04 -6.29 7.47
C GLY A 14 5.27 -5.92 6.22
N TYR A 15 4.97 -4.64 6.04
CA TYR A 15 4.26 -4.18 4.85
C TYR A 15 5.06 -4.31 3.56
N LEU A 16 6.38 -4.21 3.61
CA LEU A 16 7.23 -4.51 2.45
C LEU A 16 7.07 -5.96 2.00
N ARG A 17 6.90 -6.91 2.95
CA ARG A 17 6.62 -8.33 2.63
C ARG A 17 5.26 -8.46 1.95
N VAL A 18 4.23 -7.78 2.47
CA VAL A 18 2.88 -7.76 1.85
C VAL A 18 2.94 -7.25 0.42
N LEU A 19 3.62 -6.11 0.18
CA LEU A 19 3.77 -5.53 -1.15
C LEU A 19 4.51 -6.47 -2.10
N ARG A 20 5.57 -7.14 -1.64
CA ARG A 20 6.30 -8.13 -2.44
C ARG A 20 5.43 -9.34 -2.78
N MET A 21 4.67 -9.87 -1.82
CA MET A 21 3.76 -11.01 -2.04
C MET A 21 2.66 -10.66 -3.04
N ARG A 22 2.03 -9.50 -2.90
CA ARG A 22 1.02 -9.01 -3.86
C ARG A 22 1.62 -8.81 -5.25
N SER A 23 2.81 -8.23 -5.33
CA SER A 23 3.53 -8.05 -6.59
C SER A 23 3.92 -9.39 -7.21
N ALA A 24 4.44 -10.35 -6.42
CA ALA A 24 4.79 -11.69 -6.90
C ALA A 24 3.58 -12.44 -7.46
N LEU A 25 2.42 -12.34 -6.78
CA LEU A 25 1.17 -12.95 -7.28
C LEU A 25 0.75 -12.34 -8.63
N GLY A 26 0.83 -11.01 -8.77
CA GLY A 26 0.54 -10.34 -10.04
C GLY A 26 1.51 -10.77 -11.16
N TRP A 27 2.80 -10.87 -10.86
CA TRP A 27 3.81 -11.34 -11.82
C TRP A 27 3.67 -12.82 -12.15
N LEU A 28 3.21 -13.66 -11.24
CA LEU A 28 2.90 -15.06 -11.50
C LEU A 28 1.77 -15.18 -12.54
N ILE A 29 0.72 -14.39 -12.41
CA ILE A 29 -0.37 -14.32 -13.40
C ILE A 29 0.18 -13.84 -14.75
N ALA A 30 1.00 -12.79 -14.76
CA ALA A 30 1.62 -12.28 -15.99
C ALA A 30 2.51 -13.32 -16.67
N LEU A 31 3.27 -14.11 -15.90
CA LEU A 31 4.08 -15.22 -16.44
C LEU A 31 3.22 -16.33 -17.03
N THR A 32 2.10 -16.68 -16.40
CA THR A 32 1.16 -17.68 -16.95
C THR A 32 0.62 -17.22 -18.32
N VAL A 33 0.25 -15.94 -18.41
CA VAL A 33 -0.20 -15.35 -19.70
C VAL A 33 0.94 -15.33 -20.70
N ALA A 34 2.16 -14.97 -20.29
CA ALA A 34 3.34 -14.95 -21.16
C ALA A 34 3.65 -16.33 -21.76
N VAL A 35 3.52 -17.40 -20.96
CA VAL A 35 3.67 -18.78 -21.44
C VAL A 35 2.63 -19.10 -22.50
N ALA A 36 1.35 -18.77 -22.26
CA ALA A 36 0.28 -19.01 -23.24
C ALA A 36 0.51 -18.25 -24.55
N VAL A 37 0.95 -16.99 -24.46
CA VAL A 37 1.29 -16.16 -25.61
C VAL A 37 2.48 -16.77 -26.37
N GLU A 38 3.51 -17.20 -25.68
CA GLU A 38 4.71 -17.77 -26.29
C GLU A 38 4.40 -19.08 -27.04
N VAL A 39 3.61 -19.96 -26.44
CA VAL A 39 3.13 -21.20 -27.11
C VAL A 39 2.35 -20.86 -28.36
N PHE A 40 1.45 -19.88 -28.31
CA PHE A 40 0.67 -19.44 -29.48
C PHE A 40 1.56 -18.86 -30.59
N LEU A 41 2.54 -18.02 -30.23
CA LEU A 41 3.48 -17.41 -31.17
C LEU A 41 4.38 -18.46 -31.82
N HIS A 42 4.86 -19.46 -31.05
CA HIS A 42 5.68 -20.54 -31.58
C HIS A 42 4.96 -21.37 -32.66
N TRP A 43 3.64 -21.51 -32.57
CA TRP A 43 2.84 -22.20 -33.62
C TRP A 43 2.62 -21.35 -34.88
N ARG A 44 2.81 -20.02 -34.78
CA ARG A 44 2.56 -19.08 -35.88
C ARG A 44 3.81 -18.51 -36.51
N THR A 45 4.90 -18.50 -35.78
CA THR A 45 6.14 -17.80 -36.19
C THR A 45 7.36 -18.59 -35.69
N ASP A 46 8.53 -18.37 -36.31
CA ASP A 46 9.80 -18.99 -35.95
C ASP A 46 10.52 -18.22 -34.78
N ILE A 47 9.77 -17.61 -33.87
CA ILE A 47 10.34 -16.91 -32.72
C ILE A 47 10.97 -17.95 -31.77
N SER A 48 12.20 -17.69 -31.36
CA SER A 48 12.91 -18.56 -30.40
C SER A 48 12.12 -18.68 -29.09
N PRO A 49 11.88 -19.91 -28.60
CA PRO A 49 11.17 -20.11 -27.36
C PRO A 49 11.94 -19.53 -26.17
N GLY A 50 11.24 -18.98 -25.17
CA GLY A 50 11.80 -18.40 -23.96
C GLY A 50 11.97 -16.89 -23.99
N PHE A 51 11.82 -16.22 -25.13
CA PHE A 51 12.03 -14.77 -25.22
C PHE A 51 10.98 -13.95 -24.45
N VAL A 52 9.69 -14.25 -24.64
CA VAL A 52 8.60 -13.54 -23.98
C VAL A 52 8.58 -13.84 -22.48
N VAL A 53 8.68 -15.12 -22.12
CA VAL A 53 8.70 -15.56 -20.72
C VAL A 53 9.94 -15.00 -20.01
N GLY A 54 11.10 -15.02 -20.66
CA GLY A 54 12.34 -14.47 -20.11
C GLY A 54 12.24 -12.95 -19.85
N ALA A 55 11.69 -12.19 -20.80
CA ALA A 55 11.50 -10.75 -20.65
C ALA A 55 10.53 -10.42 -19.49
N VAL A 56 9.37 -11.10 -19.44
CA VAL A 56 8.39 -10.90 -18.36
C VAL A 56 8.96 -11.32 -17.00
N GLY A 57 9.70 -12.43 -16.94
CA GLY A 57 10.37 -12.88 -15.73
C GLY A 57 11.40 -11.87 -15.21
N LEU A 58 12.24 -11.35 -16.09
CA LEU A 58 13.22 -10.31 -15.75
C LEU A 58 12.54 -9.04 -15.21
N LEU A 59 11.49 -8.56 -15.89
CA LEU A 59 10.73 -7.41 -15.43
C LEU A 59 10.08 -7.67 -14.05
N GLY A 60 9.59 -8.87 -13.81
CA GLY A 60 9.05 -9.29 -12.52
C GLY A 60 10.08 -9.22 -11.40
N VAL A 61 11.26 -9.78 -11.64
CA VAL A 61 12.37 -9.74 -10.67
C VAL A 61 12.80 -8.30 -10.39
N VAL A 62 13.02 -7.49 -11.43
CA VAL A 62 13.37 -6.06 -11.28
C VAL A 62 12.29 -5.32 -10.49
N SER A 63 11.02 -5.57 -10.78
CA SER A 63 9.90 -4.95 -10.06
C SER A 63 9.93 -5.28 -8.58
N ILE A 64 10.00 -6.57 -8.21
CA ILE A 64 9.91 -7.04 -6.82
C ILE A 64 11.15 -6.62 -6.02
N VAL A 65 12.33 -6.69 -6.62
CA VAL A 65 13.60 -6.43 -5.92
C VAL A 65 13.89 -4.93 -5.80
N PHE A 66 13.61 -4.15 -6.84
CA PHE A 66 14.02 -2.74 -6.90
C PHE A 66 12.85 -1.74 -6.79
N LEU A 67 11.72 -1.98 -7.50
CA LEU A 67 10.66 -0.99 -7.55
C LEU A 67 9.77 -1.03 -6.29
N VAL A 68 9.43 -2.22 -5.79
CA VAL A 68 8.60 -2.38 -4.60
C VAL A 68 9.28 -1.75 -3.36
N PRO A 69 10.57 -2.00 -3.03
CA PRO A 69 11.22 -1.35 -1.90
C PRO A 69 11.32 0.17 -2.04
N ARG A 70 11.59 0.66 -3.27
CA ARG A 70 11.61 2.11 -3.52
C ARG A 70 10.27 2.77 -3.26
N ARG A 71 9.17 2.14 -3.68
CA ARG A 71 7.80 2.59 -3.40
C ARG A 71 7.53 2.62 -1.91
N TRP A 72 7.84 1.53 -1.20
CA TRP A 72 7.65 1.42 0.25
C TRP A 72 8.39 2.52 1.03
N ARG A 73 9.64 2.84 0.67
CA ARG A 73 10.44 3.88 1.34
C ARG A 73 9.90 5.29 1.19
N ARG A 74 9.03 5.53 0.21
CA ARG A 74 8.41 6.84 -0.04
C ARG A 74 7.10 7.04 0.71
N TRP A 75 6.58 5.97 1.29
CA TRP A 75 5.35 6.00 2.05
C TRP A 75 5.64 6.24 3.51
N GLY A 76 4.79 7.01 4.17
CA GLY A 76 4.93 7.30 5.58
C GLY A 76 3.67 7.93 6.14
N TYR A 77 3.60 8.01 7.44
CA TYR A 77 2.49 8.61 8.16
C TYR A 77 2.98 9.36 9.38
N ALA A 78 2.18 10.29 9.87
CA ALA A 78 2.34 10.87 11.19
C ALA A 78 0.96 11.03 11.81
N PHE A 79 0.83 10.64 13.05
CA PHE A 79 -0.37 10.86 13.84
C PHE A 79 -0.03 11.87 14.94
N THR A 80 -0.69 13.00 14.86
CA THR A 80 -0.68 14.03 15.91
C THR A 80 -1.98 13.96 16.68
N ASP A 81 -2.04 14.66 17.78
CA ASP A 81 -3.26 14.72 18.59
C ASP A 81 -4.51 15.21 17.84
N ARG A 82 -4.37 15.92 16.75
CA ARG A 82 -5.49 16.55 16.01
C ARG A 82 -5.64 16.06 14.59
N GLU A 83 -4.61 15.47 14.00
CA GLU A 83 -4.57 15.18 12.58
C GLU A 83 -3.82 13.88 12.29
N LEU A 84 -4.31 13.12 11.31
CA LEU A 84 -3.57 12.03 10.71
C LEU A 84 -3.01 12.50 9.36
N HIS A 85 -1.70 12.43 9.21
CA HIS A 85 -0.98 12.72 7.98
C HIS A 85 -0.59 11.41 7.32
N VAL A 86 -0.92 11.25 6.04
CA VAL A 86 -0.57 10.06 5.24
C VAL A 86 0.10 10.51 3.96
N ALA A 87 1.30 10.02 3.69
CA ALA A 87 1.99 10.25 2.45
C ALA A 87 2.17 8.95 1.68
N TYR A 88 1.75 8.95 0.43
CA TYR A 88 1.87 7.80 -0.48
C TYR A 88 2.11 8.25 -1.93
N GLY A 89 2.42 7.30 -2.77
CA GLY A 89 2.63 7.54 -4.20
C GLY A 89 4.01 7.10 -4.69
N TRP A 90 4.13 6.93 -6.00
CA TRP A 90 5.38 6.54 -6.63
C TRP A 90 5.95 7.66 -7.51
N PHE A 91 5.25 8.05 -8.58
CA PHE A 91 5.63 9.19 -9.42
C PHE A 91 5.15 10.50 -8.79
N THR A 92 3.88 10.57 -8.45
CA THR A 92 3.27 11.69 -7.75
C THR A 92 3.22 11.39 -6.25
N ARG A 93 3.74 12.30 -5.44
CA ARG A 93 3.64 12.21 -3.99
C ARG A 93 2.32 12.86 -3.58
N VAL A 94 1.43 12.06 -3.03
CA VAL A 94 0.18 12.52 -2.43
C VAL A 94 0.38 12.64 -0.94
N TYR A 95 0.02 13.78 -0.39
CA TYR A 95 0.07 14.07 1.03
C TYR A 95 -1.34 14.41 1.49
N THR A 96 -1.93 13.56 2.30
CA THR A 96 -3.30 13.70 2.80
C THR A 96 -3.25 14.00 4.28
N VAL A 97 -3.97 15.04 4.70
CA VAL A 97 -4.15 15.41 6.10
C VAL A 97 -5.61 15.21 6.46
N VAL A 98 -5.86 14.42 7.48
CA VAL A 98 -7.21 14.14 7.98
C VAL A 98 -7.36 14.70 9.39
N PRO A 99 -8.14 15.75 9.59
CA PRO A 99 -8.49 16.22 10.93
C PRO A 99 -9.34 15.19 11.67
N VAL A 100 -8.97 14.89 12.91
CA VAL A 100 -9.69 13.91 13.76
C VAL A 100 -11.16 14.31 13.93
N SER A 101 -11.47 15.61 14.00
CA SER A 101 -12.82 16.15 14.12
C SER A 101 -13.74 15.86 12.91
N ARG A 102 -13.19 15.46 11.77
CA ARG A 102 -13.96 15.09 10.57
C ARG A 102 -14.21 13.60 10.44
N VAL A 103 -13.61 12.78 11.30
CA VAL A 103 -13.76 11.32 11.26
C VAL A 103 -15.12 10.92 11.82
N GLN A 104 -15.87 10.15 11.07
CA GLN A 104 -17.20 9.63 11.47
C GLN A 104 -17.14 8.15 11.84
N HIS A 105 -16.33 7.38 11.14
CA HIS A 105 -16.22 5.94 11.35
C HIS A 105 -14.77 5.47 11.14
N ILE A 106 -14.38 4.46 11.89
CA ILE A 106 -13.00 3.94 11.87
C ILE A 106 -13.04 2.43 11.83
N ASP A 107 -12.38 1.87 10.81
CA ASP A 107 -12.20 0.43 10.68
C ASP A 107 -10.73 0.06 10.78
N VAL A 108 -10.46 -1.09 11.39
CA VAL A 108 -9.15 -1.75 11.34
C VAL A 108 -9.33 -3.05 10.57
N SER A 109 -8.73 -3.11 9.40
CA SER A 109 -8.79 -4.27 8.51
C SER A 109 -7.45 -5.01 8.50
N GLN A 110 -7.52 -6.33 8.46
CA GLN A 110 -6.33 -7.19 8.35
C GLN A 110 -6.65 -8.41 7.48
N GLY A 111 -6.21 -8.38 6.24
CA GLY A 111 -6.32 -9.52 5.31
C GLY A 111 -5.37 -10.67 5.66
N PRO A 112 -5.52 -11.86 5.01
CA PRO A 112 -4.67 -13.02 5.29
C PRO A 112 -3.17 -12.75 5.12
N ILE A 113 -2.78 -12.04 4.05
CA ILE A 113 -1.37 -11.68 3.78
C ILE A 113 -0.87 -10.66 4.81
N GLU A 114 -1.69 -9.69 5.19
CA GLU A 114 -1.35 -8.68 6.20
C GLU A 114 -1.16 -9.33 7.58
N ARG A 115 -2.01 -10.30 7.92
CA ARG A 115 -1.91 -11.08 9.14
C ARG A 115 -0.61 -11.87 9.21
N SER A 116 -0.19 -12.51 8.12
CA SER A 116 1.09 -13.25 8.07
C SER A 116 2.33 -12.35 8.21
N ALA A 117 2.18 -11.06 7.96
CA ALA A 117 3.23 -10.06 8.05
C ALA A 117 3.12 -9.16 9.30
N ASP A 118 2.13 -9.42 10.16
CA ASP A 118 1.83 -8.65 11.39
C ASP A 118 1.60 -7.17 11.15
N VAL A 119 0.86 -6.85 10.07
CA VAL A 119 0.46 -5.49 9.72
C VAL A 119 -1.04 -5.40 9.50
N ALA A 120 -1.59 -4.20 9.61
CA ALA A 120 -2.99 -3.89 9.39
C ALA A 120 -3.17 -2.61 8.58
N THR A 121 -4.40 -2.36 8.18
CA THR A 121 -4.84 -1.14 7.51
C THR A 121 -5.88 -0.45 8.39
N LEU A 122 -5.59 0.78 8.78
CA LEU A 122 -6.54 1.68 9.42
C LEU A 122 -7.30 2.45 8.34
N ILE A 123 -8.62 2.39 8.37
CA ILE A 123 -9.50 3.04 7.41
C ILE A 123 -10.32 4.10 8.16
N LEU A 124 -10.18 5.35 7.73
CA LEU A 124 -10.93 6.47 8.28
C LEU A 124 -12.00 6.91 7.28
N HIS A 125 -13.23 6.95 7.73
CA HIS A 125 -14.36 7.51 7.00
C HIS A 125 -14.62 8.93 7.51
N THR A 126 -14.55 9.91 6.61
CA THR A 126 -14.72 11.31 6.94
C THR A 126 -16.03 11.87 6.38
N ALA A 127 -16.55 12.91 6.99
CA ALA A 127 -17.70 13.64 6.45
C ALA A 127 -17.31 14.36 5.15
N GLY A 128 -17.94 14.02 4.02
CA GLY A 128 -17.72 14.62 2.71
C GLY A 128 -18.02 13.67 1.57
N THR A 129 -18.21 14.21 0.36
CA THR A 129 -18.49 13.43 -0.85
C THR A 129 -17.25 13.02 -1.62
N GLU A 130 -16.20 13.83 -1.60
CA GLU A 130 -14.91 13.53 -2.23
C GLU A 130 -13.86 13.14 -1.18
N ASN A 131 -13.11 12.06 -1.44
CA ASN A 131 -12.08 11.52 -0.52
C ASN A 131 -12.59 11.20 0.89
N SER A 132 -13.85 10.76 1.00
CA SER A 132 -14.47 10.36 2.27
C SER A 132 -13.80 9.16 2.95
N LEU A 133 -12.90 8.46 2.26
CA LEU A 133 -12.21 7.29 2.75
C LEU A 133 -10.69 7.48 2.65
N VAL A 134 -10.02 7.45 3.79
CA VAL A 134 -8.55 7.49 3.86
C VAL A 134 -8.04 6.22 4.52
N ALA A 135 -7.19 5.47 3.80
CA ALA A 135 -6.61 4.23 4.26
C ALA A 135 -5.12 4.41 4.59
N LEU A 136 -4.74 4.13 5.82
CA LEU A 136 -3.37 4.01 6.27
C LEU A 136 -3.01 2.53 6.37
N SER A 137 -2.35 1.99 5.34
CA SER A 137 -1.92 0.59 5.29
C SER A 137 -0.48 0.44 5.76
N GLY A 138 -0.18 -0.72 6.36
CA GLY A 138 1.20 -1.10 6.67
C GLY A 138 1.71 -0.59 8.01
N ILE A 139 0.84 -0.39 8.95
CA ILE A 139 1.16 -0.19 10.37
C ILE A 139 0.92 -1.48 11.14
N SER A 140 1.52 -1.64 12.32
CA SER A 140 1.23 -2.80 13.16
C SER A 140 -0.23 -2.77 13.61
N ARG A 141 -0.81 -3.95 13.87
CA ARG A 141 -2.18 -4.05 14.37
C ARG A 141 -2.36 -3.25 15.66
N GLN A 142 -1.42 -3.39 16.60
CA GLN A 142 -1.44 -2.64 17.87
C GLN A 142 -1.49 -1.12 17.61
N ARG A 143 -0.64 -0.62 16.70
CA ARG A 143 -0.61 0.80 16.34
C ARG A 143 -1.91 1.29 15.72
N ALA A 144 -2.55 0.45 14.88
CA ALA A 144 -3.86 0.77 14.31
C ALA A 144 -4.94 0.88 15.39
N GLU A 145 -4.93 -0.04 16.34
CA GLU A 145 -5.87 -0.06 17.48
C GLU A 145 -5.63 1.14 18.41
N ASP A 146 -4.38 1.48 18.73
CA ASP A 146 -4.04 2.65 19.53
C ASP A 146 -4.56 3.96 18.90
N ILE A 147 -4.29 4.15 17.60
CA ILE A 147 -4.77 5.34 16.87
C ILE A 147 -6.30 5.38 16.84
N ARG A 148 -6.95 4.25 16.57
CA ARG A 148 -8.43 4.15 16.60
C ARG A 148 -8.97 4.58 17.96
N ASP A 149 -8.41 4.08 19.04
CA ASP A 149 -8.92 4.32 20.40
C ASP A 149 -8.74 5.79 20.82
N VAL A 150 -7.62 6.41 20.45
CA VAL A 150 -7.40 7.85 20.66
C VAL A 150 -8.43 8.68 19.87
N ILE A 151 -8.66 8.37 18.59
CA ILE A 151 -9.62 9.10 17.77
C ILE A 151 -11.05 8.90 18.32
N ARG A 152 -11.41 7.67 18.70
CA ARG A 152 -12.72 7.34 19.26
C ARG A 152 -13.00 8.11 20.56
N GLY A 153 -12.03 8.18 21.46
CA GLY A 153 -12.16 8.96 22.70
C GLY A 153 -12.50 10.42 22.42
N ARG A 154 -11.85 11.02 21.43
CA ARG A 154 -12.11 12.44 21.06
C ARG A 154 -13.44 12.69 20.38
N ILE A 155 -13.94 11.71 19.61
CA ILE A 155 -15.29 11.82 19.01
C ILE A 155 -16.38 11.73 20.12
N SER A 156 -16.12 10.97 21.21
CA SER A 156 -17.04 10.83 22.32
C SER A 156 -17.08 12.06 23.24
N ASP A 157 -15.99 12.84 23.25
CA ASP A 157 -15.83 14.04 24.08
C ASP A 157 -16.25 15.36 23.37
N ALA A 158 -16.67 15.29 22.11
CA ALA A 158 -17.06 16.44 21.26
C ALA A 158 -18.59 16.53 21.10
#